data_990ee514ae0ba9a2d97769c88641e5fd
#
_entry.id   990ee514ae0ba9a2d97769c88641e5fd
#
_cell.length_a   1.000
_cell.length_b   1.000
_cell.length_c   1.000
_cell.angle_alpha   90.00
_cell.angle_beta   90.00
_cell.angle_gamma   90.00
#
_symmetry.space_group_name_H-M   'P 1'
#
loop_
_entity.id
_entity.type
_entity.pdbx_description
1 polymer ?
#
loop_
_entity_poly.entity_id
_entity_poly.type
_entity_poly.pdbx_seq_one_letter_code
_entity_poly.pdbx_strand_id
1 'polypeptide(L)'
;GSLPTQWTMTGLRNNATGKYDYIGFIDGNRDFFDILGIRIIDDNTSVSAETEEGKWYVCESAYEGLSQYMTDGMLNFFDAEPLGGIVEDIKIGNVKEEAYSKTPFVNVIDIPEMIRYGSLIMKVNIDEDKAKNMIYDFYRSKGYDDNMFIVYTLREEVERELREEKNMLKLLTGFSLICILMTIMTIVGLSSYHAKTGEK
;
A
#
# COMPACT_ATOMS: atom_id res chain seq x y z
N GLY A 1 9.03 1.37 -10.44
CA GLY A 1 7.74 0.97 -9.90
C GLY A 1 7.65 1.22 -8.41
N SER A 2 6.50 1.61 -7.92
CA SER A 2 6.24 1.73 -6.49
C SER A 2 6.00 0.35 -5.89
N LEU A 3 6.38 0.19 -4.61
CA LEU A 3 6.07 -1.02 -3.86
C LEU A 3 4.55 -1.08 -3.58
N PRO A 4 3.98 -2.26 -3.28
CA PRO A 4 2.57 -2.39 -2.91
C PRO A 4 2.15 -1.54 -1.70
N THR A 5 3.11 -1.09 -0.89
CA THR A 5 2.90 -0.17 0.23
C THR A 5 3.15 1.29 -0.12
N GLN A 6 3.73 1.57 -1.29
CA GLN A 6 4.02 2.91 -1.79
C GLN A 6 3.26 3.14 -3.08
N TRP A 7 2.49 4.19 -3.13
CA TRP A 7 1.67 4.58 -4.26
C TRP A 7 1.88 6.04 -4.61
N THR A 8 1.63 6.37 -5.87
CA THR A 8 1.71 7.72 -6.41
C THR A 8 0.31 8.26 -6.64
N MET A 9 0.15 9.55 -6.76
CA MET A 9 -1.14 10.18 -7.04
C MET A 9 -1.14 10.81 -8.43
N THR A 10 -2.27 10.66 -9.13
CA THR A 10 -2.56 11.39 -10.37
C THR A 10 -3.95 12.00 -10.31
N GLY A 11 -4.23 12.95 -11.20
CA GLY A 11 -5.53 13.61 -11.29
C GLY A 11 -6.41 12.95 -12.36
N LEU A 12 -7.62 12.58 -11.99
CA LEU A 12 -8.64 12.06 -12.89
C LEU A 12 -9.80 13.05 -12.96
N ARG A 13 -10.12 13.56 -14.16
CA ARG A 13 -11.13 14.60 -14.33
C ARG A 13 -12.54 14.03 -14.21
N ASN A 14 -13.30 14.58 -13.30
CA ASN A 14 -14.71 14.25 -13.12
C ASN A 14 -15.57 15.02 -14.14
N ASN A 15 -16.34 14.31 -14.94
CA ASN A 15 -17.18 14.89 -16.01
C ASN A 15 -18.34 15.73 -15.47
N ALA A 16 -18.87 15.37 -14.30
CA ALA A 16 -20.00 16.09 -13.70
C ALA A 16 -19.59 17.44 -13.10
N THR A 17 -18.41 17.51 -12.50
CA THR A 17 -17.94 18.72 -11.82
C THR A 17 -16.91 19.50 -12.63
N GLY A 18 -16.28 18.89 -13.61
CA GLY A 18 -15.16 19.44 -14.38
C GLY A 18 -13.85 19.58 -13.60
N LYS A 19 -13.83 19.14 -12.33
CA LYS A 19 -12.66 19.19 -11.44
C LYS A 19 -11.84 17.90 -11.53
N TYR A 20 -10.59 17.97 -11.11
CA TYR A 20 -9.74 16.79 -10.95
C TYR A 20 -9.87 16.25 -9.52
N ASP A 21 -10.15 14.96 -9.43
CA ASP A 21 -10.08 14.20 -8.20
C ASP A 21 -8.76 13.41 -8.23
N TYR A 22 -8.06 13.37 -7.09
CA TYR A 22 -6.80 12.66 -7.00
C TYR A 22 -7.04 11.19 -6.72
N ILE A 23 -6.40 10.34 -7.50
CA ILE A 23 -6.44 8.88 -7.33
C ILE A 23 -5.04 8.35 -7.05
N GLY A 24 -4.96 7.29 -6.25
CA GLY A 24 -3.72 6.57 -6.02
C GLY A 24 -3.46 5.53 -7.11
N PHE A 25 -2.21 5.37 -7.51
CA PHE A 25 -1.83 4.32 -8.46
C PHE A 25 -0.44 3.74 -8.15
N ILE A 26 -0.21 2.55 -8.68
CA ILE A 26 1.09 1.87 -8.65
C ILE A 26 1.52 1.63 -10.08
N ASP A 27 2.80 1.91 -10.36
CA ASP A 27 3.44 1.46 -11.59
C ASP A 27 4.00 0.06 -11.40
N GLY A 28 3.75 -0.80 -12.36
CA GLY A 28 4.27 -2.15 -12.42
C GLY A 28 4.67 -2.56 -13.83
N ASN A 29 5.30 -3.71 -13.94
CA ASN A 29 5.52 -4.38 -15.22
C ASN A 29 4.47 -5.48 -15.44
N ARG A 30 4.55 -6.19 -16.56
CA ARG A 30 3.64 -7.29 -16.91
C ARG A 30 3.54 -8.37 -15.82
N ASP A 31 4.65 -8.68 -15.13
CA ASP A 31 4.70 -9.75 -14.13
C ASP A 31 4.15 -9.33 -12.76
N PHE A 32 3.78 -8.04 -12.59
CA PHE A 32 3.34 -7.48 -11.31
C PHE A 32 2.17 -8.26 -10.69
N PHE A 33 1.17 -8.57 -11.48
CA PHE A 33 -0.02 -9.28 -11.01
C PHE A 33 0.29 -10.72 -10.60
N ASP A 34 1.07 -11.45 -11.41
CA ASP A 34 1.46 -12.84 -11.14
C ASP A 34 2.33 -12.96 -9.90
N ILE A 35 3.29 -12.05 -9.72
CA ILE A 35 4.20 -12.04 -8.56
C ILE A 35 3.40 -11.84 -7.27
N LEU A 36 2.44 -10.92 -7.28
CA LEU A 36 1.61 -10.60 -6.11
C LEU A 36 0.41 -11.53 -5.95
N GLY A 37 0.11 -12.37 -6.95
CA GLY A 37 -1.04 -13.26 -6.95
C GLY A 37 -2.37 -12.53 -7.13
N ILE A 38 -2.36 -11.39 -7.81
CA ILE A 38 -3.53 -10.57 -8.11
C ILE A 38 -4.20 -11.11 -9.36
N ARG A 39 -5.49 -11.37 -9.30
CA ARG A 39 -6.23 -11.89 -10.44
C ARG A 39 -6.73 -10.75 -11.33
N ILE A 40 -6.46 -10.85 -12.63
CA ILE A 40 -7.09 -10.02 -13.65
C ILE A 40 -8.50 -10.56 -13.90
N ILE A 41 -9.51 -9.71 -13.73
CA ILE A 41 -10.94 -10.05 -13.93
C ILE A 41 -11.32 -9.83 -15.37
N ASP A 42 -10.93 -8.70 -15.93
CA ASP A 42 -11.14 -8.35 -17.33
C ASP A 42 -9.87 -7.73 -17.90
N ASP A 43 -9.51 -8.08 -19.12
CA ASP A 43 -8.31 -7.63 -19.81
C ASP A 43 -8.65 -7.13 -21.22
N ASN A 44 -8.50 -5.83 -21.43
CA ASN A 44 -8.66 -5.24 -22.76
C ASN A 44 -7.39 -5.48 -23.59
N THR A 45 -7.39 -6.57 -24.35
CA THR A 45 -6.26 -6.98 -25.19
C THR A 45 -5.93 -6.01 -26.34
N SER A 46 -6.81 -5.05 -26.64
CA SER A 46 -6.55 -4.01 -27.65
C SER A 46 -5.68 -2.87 -27.13
N VAL A 47 -5.49 -2.77 -25.79
CA VAL A 47 -4.60 -1.78 -25.15
C VAL A 47 -3.26 -2.43 -24.86
N SER A 48 -2.18 -1.82 -25.35
CA SER A 48 -0.81 -2.31 -25.15
C SER A 48 -0.20 -1.72 -23.88
N ALA A 49 0.59 -2.51 -23.17
CA ALA A 49 1.46 -2.05 -22.09
C ALA A 49 2.85 -1.61 -22.60
N GLU A 50 3.12 -1.81 -23.89
CA GLU A 50 4.40 -1.49 -24.54
C GLU A 50 4.42 -0.03 -25.08
N THR A 51 3.74 0.87 -24.38
CA THR A 51 3.70 2.32 -24.67
C THR A 51 4.20 3.10 -23.46
N GLU A 52 4.63 4.34 -23.65
CA GLU A 52 5.08 5.20 -22.55
C GLU A 52 3.97 5.51 -21.55
N GLU A 53 2.72 5.55 -22.01
CA GLU A 53 1.51 5.76 -21.20
C GLU A 53 1.17 4.51 -20.37
N GLY A 54 1.57 3.32 -20.86
CA GLY A 54 1.29 2.05 -20.23
C GLY A 54 -0.16 1.58 -20.42
N LYS A 55 -0.55 0.62 -19.59
CA LYS A 55 -1.87 0.01 -19.58
C LYS A 55 -2.51 0.13 -18.20
N TRP A 56 -3.59 0.87 -18.09
CA TRP A 56 -4.24 1.18 -16.84
C TRP A 56 -5.26 0.11 -16.43
N TYR A 57 -5.10 -0.45 -15.25
CA TYR A 57 -6.07 -1.34 -14.62
C TYR A 57 -6.70 -0.66 -13.41
N VAL A 58 -7.98 -0.96 -13.19
CA VAL A 58 -8.75 -0.47 -12.05
C VAL A 58 -9.17 -1.64 -11.16
N CYS A 59 -9.22 -1.43 -9.85
CA CYS A 59 -9.78 -2.42 -8.94
C CYS A 59 -11.31 -2.54 -9.11
N GLU A 60 -11.83 -3.75 -8.89
CA GLU A 60 -13.24 -4.10 -9.11
C GLU A 60 -14.19 -3.17 -8.33
N SER A 61 -13.90 -2.92 -7.06
CA SER A 61 -14.71 -2.03 -6.22
C SER A 61 -14.77 -0.57 -6.70
N ALA A 62 -13.76 -0.15 -7.46
CA ALA A 62 -13.66 1.18 -8.01
C ALA A 62 -14.37 1.34 -9.35
N TYR A 63 -14.52 0.25 -10.07
CA TYR A 63 -15.03 0.26 -11.44
C TYR A 63 -16.47 0.80 -11.52
N GLU A 64 -17.33 0.51 -10.54
CA GLU A 64 -18.71 1.00 -10.51
C GLU A 64 -18.82 2.53 -10.51
N GLY A 65 -17.86 3.21 -9.84
CA GLY A 65 -17.79 4.67 -9.78
C GLY A 65 -17.08 5.33 -10.96
N LEU A 66 -16.50 4.53 -11.88
CA LEU A 66 -15.58 5.04 -12.89
C LEU A 66 -16.27 5.80 -14.02
N SER A 67 -17.56 5.57 -14.28
CA SER A 67 -18.32 6.17 -15.39
C SER A 67 -18.27 7.70 -15.40
N GLN A 68 -18.21 8.35 -14.25
CA GLN A 68 -18.11 9.80 -14.13
C GLN A 68 -16.72 10.36 -14.53
N TYR A 69 -15.71 9.51 -14.69
CA TYR A 69 -14.35 9.86 -15.06
C TYR A 69 -13.97 9.35 -16.45
N MET A 70 -14.92 8.79 -17.19
CA MET A 70 -14.70 8.23 -18.53
C MET A 70 -15.50 8.99 -19.59
N THR A 71 -14.93 9.09 -20.78
CA THR A 71 -15.58 9.58 -21.98
C THR A 71 -15.23 8.64 -23.13
N ASP A 72 -16.23 8.08 -23.80
CA ASP A 72 -16.04 7.16 -24.94
C ASP A 72 -15.09 5.97 -24.66
N GLY A 73 -15.12 5.44 -23.42
CA GLY A 73 -14.27 4.34 -23.00
C GLY A 73 -12.84 4.73 -22.58
N MET A 74 -12.54 6.02 -22.58
CA MET A 74 -11.25 6.58 -22.19
C MET A 74 -11.31 7.17 -20.78
N LEU A 75 -10.29 6.92 -19.96
CA LEU A 75 -10.08 7.57 -18.69
C LEU A 75 -9.65 9.03 -18.91
N ASN A 76 -10.30 9.96 -18.23
CA ASN A 76 -10.04 11.39 -18.39
C ASN A 76 -8.88 11.86 -17.47
N PHE A 77 -7.68 11.36 -17.72
CA PHE A 77 -6.45 11.92 -17.19
C PHE A 77 -6.17 13.31 -17.82
N PHE A 78 -4.96 13.85 -17.70
CA PHE A 78 -4.55 15.05 -18.43
C PHE A 78 -4.64 14.81 -19.95
N ASP A 79 -4.17 13.63 -20.39
CA ASP A 79 -4.41 13.09 -21.70
C ASP A 79 -5.38 11.89 -21.53
N ALA A 80 -6.33 11.74 -22.44
CA ALA A 80 -7.32 10.69 -22.35
C ALA A 80 -6.70 9.33 -22.70
N GLU A 81 -6.78 8.38 -21.76
CA GLU A 81 -6.14 7.07 -21.89
C GLU A 81 -7.15 5.93 -21.82
N PRO A 82 -6.96 4.87 -22.62
CA PRO A 82 -7.88 3.75 -22.63
C PRO A 82 -7.79 2.93 -21.35
N LEU A 83 -8.94 2.47 -20.85
CA LEU A 83 -8.96 1.51 -19.74
C LEU A 83 -8.41 0.16 -20.24
N GLY A 84 -7.36 -0.29 -19.59
CA GLY A 84 -6.67 -1.53 -19.91
C GLY A 84 -7.34 -2.78 -19.36
N GLY A 85 -8.06 -2.66 -18.24
CA GLY A 85 -8.74 -3.80 -17.65
C GLY A 85 -9.18 -3.60 -16.21
N ILE A 86 -9.71 -4.67 -15.63
CA ILE A 86 -10.20 -4.72 -14.26
C ILE A 86 -9.44 -5.82 -13.50
N VAL A 87 -8.99 -5.51 -12.31
CA VAL A 87 -8.32 -6.45 -11.41
C VAL A 87 -9.09 -6.60 -10.10
N GLU A 88 -8.86 -7.68 -9.39
CA GLU A 88 -9.41 -7.84 -8.04
C GLU A 88 -8.87 -6.74 -7.11
N ASP A 89 -9.61 -6.50 -6.03
CA ASP A 89 -9.27 -5.44 -5.08
C ASP A 89 -7.89 -5.64 -4.45
N ILE A 90 -7.04 -4.64 -4.63
CA ILE A 90 -5.70 -4.61 -4.08
C ILE A 90 -5.73 -3.73 -2.83
N LYS A 91 -5.33 -4.31 -1.70
CA LYS A 91 -5.14 -3.55 -0.47
C LYS A 91 -3.74 -2.96 -0.43
N ILE A 92 -3.67 -1.65 -0.70
CA ILE A 92 -2.41 -0.92 -0.76
C ILE A 92 -2.41 0.17 0.28
N GLY A 93 -1.25 0.36 0.92
CA GLY A 93 -1.02 1.47 1.82
C GLY A 93 -1.63 1.31 3.20
N ASN A 94 -1.45 2.35 3.99
CA ASN A 94 -1.94 2.41 5.35
C ASN A 94 -3.46 2.57 5.36
N VAL A 95 -4.15 1.68 6.04
CA VAL A 95 -5.62 1.63 6.19
C VAL A 95 -6.23 2.96 6.70
N LYS A 96 -5.40 3.86 7.22
CA LYS A 96 -5.83 5.15 7.80
C LYS A 96 -6.19 6.23 6.78
N GLU A 97 -5.68 6.15 5.56
CA GLU A 97 -6.00 7.14 4.55
C GLU A 97 -7.26 6.73 3.76
N GLU A 98 -8.41 6.77 4.42
CA GLU A 98 -9.70 6.41 3.79
C GLU A 98 -10.00 7.15 2.48
N ALA A 99 -9.44 8.34 2.28
CA ALA A 99 -9.71 9.15 1.09
C ALA A 99 -8.97 8.61 -0.16
N TYR A 100 -7.83 7.98 0.02
CA TYR A 100 -6.94 7.58 -1.08
C TYR A 100 -6.85 6.06 -1.27
N SER A 101 -7.26 5.27 -0.27
CA SER A 101 -7.21 3.80 -0.31
C SER A 101 -8.36 3.14 -1.06
N LYS A 102 -9.39 3.93 -1.43
CA LYS A 102 -10.62 3.35 -2.00
C LYS A 102 -10.52 2.92 -3.45
N THR A 103 -9.49 3.38 -4.18
CA THR A 103 -9.43 3.13 -5.63
C THR A 103 -8.01 3.09 -6.16
N PRO A 104 -7.21 2.07 -5.82
CA PRO A 104 -5.92 1.95 -6.44
C PRO A 104 -6.07 1.59 -7.92
N PHE A 105 -5.43 2.38 -8.76
CA PHE A 105 -5.16 2.04 -10.13
C PHE A 105 -3.80 1.36 -10.22
N VAL A 106 -3.63 0.49 -11.19
CA VAL A 106 -2.32 -0.07 -11.54
C VAL A 106 -2.01 0.31 -12.96
N ASN A 107 -0.89 1.00 -13.15
CA ASN A 107 -0.37 1.28 -14.49
C ASN A 107 0.72 0.26 -14.81
N VAL A 108 0.50 -0.55 -15.84
CA VAL A 108 1.45 -1.55 -16.30
C VAL A 108 2.22 -0.99 -17.49
N ILE A 109 3.52 -0.76 -17.30
CA ILE A 109 4.45 -0.30 -18.32
C ILE A 109 5.47 -1.41 -18.59
N ASP A 110 5.46 -1.94 -19.80
CA ASP A 110 6.34 -3.05 -20.21
C ASP A 110 7.42 -2.58 -21.21
N ILE A 111 8.09 -1.49 -20.88
CA ILE A 111 9.21 -0.94 -21.65
C ILE A 111 10.48 -1.09 -20.81
N PRO A 112 11.46 -1.93 -21.22
CA PRO A 112 12.68 -2.18 -20.45
C PRO A 112 13.48 -0.91 -20.13
N GLU A 113 13.47 0.08 -21.00
CA GLU A 113 14.19 1.34 -20.84
C GLU A 113 13.61 2.24 -19.74
N MET A 114 12.33 2.10 -19.42
CA MET A 114 11.65 2.86 -18.38
C MET A 114 11.86 2.29 -16.97
N ILE A 115 12.37 1.07 -16.85
CA ILE A 115 12.65 0.40 -15.56
C ILE A 115 13.91 0.96 -14.84
N ARG A 116 14.40 2.13 -15.24
CA ARG A 116 15.66 2.70 -14.70
C ARG A 116 15.59 3.12 -13.23
N TYR A 117 14.39 3.40 -12.74
CA TYR A 117 14.18 3.87 -11.36
C TYR A 117 12.99 3.14 -10.78
N GLY A 118 13.24 2.23 -9.86
CA GLY A 118 12.14 1.51 -9.25
C GLY A 118 12.59 0.44 -8.27
N SER A 119 11.62 -0.22 -7.68
CA SER A 119 11.82 -1.37 -6.82
C SER A 119 11.64 -2.65 -7.61
N LEU A 120 12.54 -3.60 -7.43
CA LEU A 120 12.39 -4.94 -7.96
C LEU A 120 11.67 -5.81 -6.93
N ILE A 121 10.52 -6.35 -7.30
CA ILE A 121 9.80 -7.34 -6.49
C ILE A 121 10.06 -8.73 -7.05
N MET A 122 10.45 -9.65 -6.19
CA MET A 122 10.71 -11.03 -6.57
C MET A 122 9.97 -11.99 -5.65
N LYS A 123 9.32 -12.98 -6.23
CA LYS A 123 8.78 -14.12 -5.49
C LYS A 123 9.83 -15.23 -5.48
N VAL A 124 10.27 -15.61 -4.29
CA VAL A 124 11.32 -16.63 -4.12
C VAL A 124 10.76 -17.83 -3.34
N ASN A 125 11.28 -19.03 -3.65
CA ASN A 125 10.92 -20.27 -2.96
C ASN A 125 12.12 -20.82 -2.16
N ILE A 126 12.80 -19.92 -1.47
CA ILE A 126 13.93 -20.23 -0.59
C ILE A 126 13.80 -19.39 0.69
N ASP A 127 14.59 -19.72 1.69
CA ASP A 127 14.68 -18.96 2.95
C ASP A 127 14.99 -17.47 2.69
N GLU A 128 14.33 -16.57 3.47
CA GLU A 128 14.40 -15.12 3.29
C GLU A 128 15.83 -14.58 3.42
N ASP A 129 16.58 -15.03 4.45
CA ASP A 129 17.94 -14.57 4.68
C ASP A 129 18.88 -15.05 3.58
N LYS A 130 18.68 -16.28 3.11
CA LYS A 130 19.44 -16.82 1.99
C LYS A 130 19.16 -16.06 0.71
N ALA A 131 17.90 -15.72 0.43
CA ALA A 131 17.53 -14.91 -0.72
C ALA A 131 18.20 -13.52 -0.68
N LYS A 132 18.13 -12.84 0.47
CA LYS A 132 18.79 -11.54 0.67
C LYS A 132 20.29 -11.62 0.43
N ASN A 133 20.97 -12.60 1.03
CA ASN A 133 22.41 -12.77 0.86
C ASN A 133 22.78 -13.00 -0.62
N MET A 134 22.02 -13.82 -1.34
CA MET A 134 22.25 -14.04 -2.77
C MET A 134 22.11 -12.75 -3.60
N ILE A 135 21.15 -11.89 -3.26
CA ILE A 135 20.95 -10.62 -3.93
C ILE A 135 22.13 -9.69 -3.64
N TYR A 136 22.54 -9.56 -2.37
CA TYR A 136 23.70 -8.74 -1.98
C TYR A 136 24.99 -9.24 -2.69
N ASP A 137 25.24 -10.54 -2.71
CA ASP A 137 26.40 -11.12 -3.37
C ASP A 137 26.39 -10.89 -4.90
N PHE A 138 25.21 -10.99 -5.52
CA PHE A 138 25.07 -10.67 -6.94
C PHE A 138 25.43 -9.20 -7.24
N TYR A 139 24.89 -8.24 -6.50
CA TYR A 139 25.18 -6.83 -6.73
C TYR A 139 26.61 -6.46 -6.41
N ARG A 140 27.19 -7.02 -5.34
CA ARG A 140 28.63 -6.87 -5.03
C ARG A 140 29.51 -7.39 -6.16
N SER A 141 29.15 -8.54 -6.78
CA SER A 141 29.88 -9.09 -7.93
C SER A 141 29.84 -8.17 -9.15
N LYS A 142 28.86 -7.28 -9.23
CA LYS A 142 28.74 -6.25 -10.28
C LYS A 142 29.40 -4.92 -9.90
N GLY A 143 30.03 -4.82 -8.72
CA GLY A 143 30.73 -3.63 -8.26
C GLY A 143 29.84 -2.60 -7.56
N TYR A 144 28.63 -2.96 -7.14
CA TYR A 144 27.76 -2.08 -6.35
C TYR A 144 28.07 -2.21 -4.86
N ASP A 145 28.07 -1.09 -4.15
CA ASP A 145 28.18 -1.05 -2.69
C ASP A 145 26.83 -1.36 -2.04
N ASP A 146 26.82 -2.03 -0.89
CA ASP A 146 25.63 -2.38 -0.11
C ASP A 146 24.78 -1.16 0.29
N ASN A 147 25.38 0.04 0.31
CA ASN A 147 24.67 1.28 0.59
C ASN A 147 23.87 1.83 -0.60
N MET A 148 24.04 1.26 -1.79
CA MET A 148 23.36 1.73 -3.02
C MET A 148 21.96 1.15 -3.21
N PHE A 149 21.60 0.10 -2.45
CA PHE A 149 20.30 -0.57 -2.55
C PHE A 149 19.91 -1.18 -1.20
N ILE A 150 18.63 -1.39 -1.02
CA ILE A 150 18.08 -1.99 0.20
C ILE A 150 17.26 -3.22 -0.22
N VAL A 151 17.50 -4.33 0.45
CA VAL A 151 16.74 -5.57 0.26
C VAL A 151 15.93 -5.84 1.52
N TYR A 152 14.62 -5.90 1.38
CA TYR A 152 13.73 -6.25 2.48
C TYR A 152 12.60 -7.13 1.97
N THR A 153 11.96 -7.86 2.88
CA THR A 153 10.79 -8.66 2.55
C THR A 153 9.54 -7.79 2.60
N LEU A 154 8.49 -8.20 1.89
CA LEU A 154 7.19 -7.53 1.98
C LEU A 154 6.67 -7.48 3.42
N ARG A 155 6.96 -8.51 4.22
CA ARG A 155 6.63 -8.55 5.65
C ARG A 155 7.33 -7.43 6.43
N GLU A 156 8.63 -7.25 6.23
CA GLU A 156 9.40 -6.18 6.88
C GLU A 156 8.88 -4.80 6.50
N GLU A 157 8.46 -4.63 5.24
CA GLU A 157 7.86 -3.37 4.78
C GLU A 157 6.55 -3.08 5.51
N VAL A 158 5.64 -4.06 5.54
CA VAL A 158 4.37 -3.93 6.28
C VAL A 158 4.60 -3.70 7.77
N GLU A 159 5.58 -4.37 8.37
CA GLU A 159 5.93 -4.16 9.78
C GLU A 159 6.52 -2.77 10.03
N ARG A 160 7.25 -2.22 9.08
CA ARG A 160 7.78 -0.86 9.14
C ARG A 160 6.66 0.17 9.12
N GLU A 161 5.71 0.03 8.21
CA GLU A 161 4.52 0.89 8.12
C GLU A 161 3.66 0.85 9.40
N LEU A 162 3.48 -0.34 9.97
CA LEU A 162 2.69 -0.52 11.19
C LEU A 162 3.44 -0.21 12.49
N ARG A 163 4.70 0.17 12.44
CA ARG A 163 5.54 0.37 13.64
C ARG A 163 5.00 1.48 14.54
N GLU A 164 4.58 2.58 13.97
CA GLU A 164 4.03 3.71 14.72
C GLU A 164 2.74 3.32 15.44
N GLU A 165 1.87 2.57 14.78
CA GLU A 165 0.62 2.09 15.36
C GLU A 165 0.86 1.10 16.50
N LYS A 166 1.77 0.17 16.30
CA LYS A 166 2.18 -0.79 17.36
C LYS A 166 2.77 -0.05 18.57
N ASN A 167 3.55 1.00 18.37
CA ASN A 167 4.11 1.80 19.46
C ASN A 167 3.00 2.61 20.17
N MET A 168 2.08 3.19 19.45
CA MET A 168 0.93 3.89 20.03
C MET A 168 0.04 2.94 20.84
N LEU A 169 -0.21 1.74 20.34
CA LEU A 169 -0.96 0.70 21.05
C LEU A 169 -0.26 0.28 22.37
N LYS A 170 1.06 0.11 22.36
CA LYS A 170 1.86 -0.20 23.56
C LYS A 170 1.74 0.91 24.59
N LEU A 171 1.83 2.18 24.19
CA LEU A 171 1.66 3.32 25.08
C LEU A 171 0.25 3.35 25.69
N LEU A 172 -0.79 3.18 24.87
CA LEU A 172 -2.17 3.16 25.34
C LEU A 172 -2.41 2.03 26.34
N THR A 173 -1.87 0.84 26.07
CA THR A 173 -1.96 -0.32 26.97
C THR A 173 -1.25 -0.01 28.30
N GLY A 174 -0.07 0.61 28.27
CA GLY A 174 0.64 1.03 29.46
C GLY A 174 -0.13 2.05 30.31
N PHE A 175 -0.70 3.08 29.69
CA PHE A 175 -1.56 4.03 30.39
C PHE A 175 -2.81 3.40 30.99
N SER A 176 -3.46 2.48 30.28
CA SER A 176 -4.63 1.76 30.78
C SER A 176 -4.29 0.94 32.03
N LEU A 177 -3.14 0.29 32.04
CA LEU A 177 -2.68 -0.48 33.22
C LEU A 177 -2.45 0.45 34.44
N ILE A 178 -1.83 1.59 34.24
CA ILE A 178 -1.61 2.59 35.29
C ILE A 178 -2.95 3.11 35.83
N CYS A 179 -3.94 3.41 34.97
CA CYS A 179 -5.26 3.84 35.40
C CYS A 179 -5.98 2.79 36.23
N ILE A 180 -5.88 1.50 35.86
CA ILE A 180 -6.44 0.39 36.60
C ILE A 180 -5.80 0.32 38.01
N LEU A 181 -4.48 0.38 38.07
CA LEU A 181 -3.77 0.34 39.36
C LEU A 181 -4.16 1.52 40.27
N MET A 182 -4.24 2.74 39.74
CA MET A 182 -4.69 3.91 40.49
C MET A 182 -6.12 3.75 40.99
N THR A 183 -7.02 3.21 40.18
CA THR A 183 -8.42 2.93 40.58
C THR A 183 -8.47 1.94 41.74
N ILE A 184 -7.71 0.87 41.67
CA ILE A 184 -7.63 -0.13 42.75
C ILE A 184 -7.10 0.51 44.04
N MET A 185 -6.02 1.30 43.95
CA MET A 185 -5.45 2.00 45.12
C MET A 185 -6.45 2.98 45.74
N THR A 186 -7.21 3.69 44.91
CA THR A 186 -8.27 4.61 45.39
C THR A 186 -9.37 3.86 46.13
N ILE A 187 -9.84 2.73 45.59
CA ILE A 187 -10.88 1.90 46.23
C ILE A 187 -10.39 1.35 47.57
N VAL A 188 -9.15 0.83 47.60
CA VAL A 188 -8.54 0.31 48.85
C VAL A 188 -8.35 1.43 49.86
N GLY A 189 -7.90 2.60 49.45
CA GLY A 189 -7.75 3.77 50.33
C GLY A 189 -9.06 4.24 50.93
N LEU A 190 -10.11 4.37 50.10
CA LEU A 190 -11.44 4.74 50.56
C LEU A 190 -12.07 3.71 51.52
N SER A 191 -11.94 2.42 51.18
CA SER A 191 -12.43 1.33 52.05
C SER A 191 -11.73 1.33 53.41
N SER A 192 -10.42 1.51 53.43
CA SER A 192 -9.63 1.60 54.66
C SER A 192 -9.98 2.82 55.50
N TYR A 193 -10.27 3.96 54.87
CA TYR A 193 -10.72 5.16 55.54
C TYR A 193 -12.11 4.98 56.18
N HIS A 194 -13.05 4.40 55.43
CA HIS A 194 -14.40 4.10 55.97
C HIS A 194 -14.39 3.11 57.12
N ALA A 195 -13.55 2.08 57.06
CA ALA A 195 -13.39 1.13 58.14
C ALA A 195 -12.92 1.82 59.46
N LYS A 196 -11.98 2.76 59.35
CA LYS A 196 -11.45 3.51 60.51
C LYS A 196 -12.42 4.55 61.10
N THR A 197 -13.28 5.14 60.26
CA THR A 197 -14.24 6.15 60.71
C THR A 197 -15.55 5.57 61.19
N GLY A 198 -15.91 4.37 60.84
CA GLY A 198 -17.11 3.66 61.29
C GLY A 198 -17.00 2.99 62.64
N GLU A 199 -15.83 2.93 63.27
CA GLU A 199 -15.57 2.42 64.62
C GLU A 199 -15.71 3.44 65.77
N LYS A 200 -16.43 4.54 65.55
CA LYS A 200 -16.73 5.52 66.59
C LYS A 200 -18.21 5.56 66.92
#